data_c208a0078aa5ad39348c2d74141cd8c6
#
_entry.id   c208a0078aa5ad39348c2d74141cd8c6
#
_cell.length_a   1.000
_cell.length_b   1.000
_cell.length_c   1.000
_cell.angle_alpha   90.00
_cell.angle_beta   90.00
_cell.angle_gamma   90.00
#
_symmetry.space_group_name_H-M   'P 1'
#
loop_
_entity.id
_entity.type
_entity.pdbx_description
1 polymer ?
#
loop_
_entity_poly.entity_id
_entity_poly.type
_entity_poly.pdbx_seq_one_letter_code
_entity_poly.pdbx_strand_id
1 'polypeptide(L)'
;MMDVITHDDFRSAWWGIHVVDLASGTPVVTHNAERAFMPASNVKLFTGAGALLLLGPDHQFRTTLHAVGPREGDTLQGSLVVQGGGDPTIGGRLFEQMPFHVFDAWHGALRANGIAQVTGGIAADVSYFDSTPLGRGWAWDDPPARYSAEVGPLSFHENMVELQFEGTRPGQPARLTWRPASSYLRVQNNTTTVPADSSVQHDVQRTPNGNTFTVASRIPAGRSVTRPVSIHDPAAFFTWALREYLRGRGLSVAGPAEGVLPAGLATALAATPPIAVHHSPAVQDIVQELMKDSQNLYAEALLRSIGAAFPSAEDGTPRSSASAGAAAVLDTLAALQVDTAAVRLVDGSGLSRRNLVPPAALTSLLRVMHQIEDPAVRAAFAASLPRAGQEGTLEYRMTRGRARGNARGKTGTLSHASALSGYVTTANGRLLAFALMANHHTVPARRVRQAQDALVEQLARYTMP
;
A
#
# COMPACT_ATOMS: atom_id res chain seq x y z
N MET A 1 -2.96 29.56 -16.04
CA MET A 1 -2.95 28.09 -15.97
C MET A 1 -2.78 27.45 -17.34
N MET A 2 -3.51 27.92 -18.36
CA MET A 2 -3.39 27.34 -19.72
C MET A 2 -1.94 27.42 -20.24
N ASP A 3 -1.25 28.52 -20.09
CA ASP A 3 0.14 28.68 -20.55
C ASP A 3 1.12 27.62 -20.00
N VAL A 4 0.82 27.07 -18.82
CA VAL A 4 1.64 26.00 -18.23
C VAL A 4 1.46 24.69 -18.98
N ILE A 5 0.21 24.32 -19.31
CA ILE A 5 -0.11 23.02 -19.92
C ILE A 5 0.05 23.02 -21.44
N THR A 6 0.07 24.19 -22.09
CA THR A 6 0.31 24.34 -23.53
C THR A 6 1.77 24.56 -23.88
N HIS A 7 2.68 24.53 -22.89
CA HIS A 7 4.13 24.62 -23.13
C HIS A 7 4.59 23.47 -24.04
N ASP A 8 5.55 23.71 -24.92
CA ASP A 8 6.04 22.74 -25.91
C ASP A 8 6.45 21.39 -25.32
N ASP A 9 6.98 21.37 -24.09
CA ASP A 9 7.31 20.15 -23.35
C ASP A 9 6.11 19.18 -23.22
N PHE A 10 4.89 19.71 -23.23
CA PHE A 10 3.65 18.96 -22.98
C PHE A 10 2.77 18.78 -24.21
N ARG A 11 3.25 19.11 -25.41
CA ARG A 11 2.46 19.02 -26.66
C ARG A 11 1.87 17.63 -26.95
N SER A 12 2.50 16.55 -26.44
CA SER A 12 2.00 15.17 -26.53
C SER A 12 1.15 14.75 -25.34
N ALA A 13 1.17 15.53 -24.26
CA ALA A 13 0.48 15.18 -23.03
C ALA A 13 -1.00 15.56 -23.09
N TRP A 14 -1.83 14.69 -22.56
CA TRP A 14 -3.23 14.96 -22.32
C TRP A 14 -3.40 15.47 -20.90
N TRP A 15 -3.87 16.70 -20.77
CA TRP A 15 -4.18 17.29 -19.47
C TRP A 15 -5.67 17.23 -19.19
N GLY A 16 -5.98 16.83 -17.94
CA GLY A 16 -7.30 16.93 -17.34
C GLY A 16 -7.20 17.78 -16.07
N ILE A 17 -7.96 18.85 -15.99
CA ILE A 17 -7.96 19.78 -14.87
C ILE A 17 -9.39 20.07 -14.46
N HIS A 18 -9.68 19.90 -13.17
CA HIS A 18 -10.91 20.38 -12.57
C HIS A 18 -10.62 21.00 -11.22
N VAL A 19 -11.13 22.21 -11.00
CA VAL A 19 -10.99 22.95 -9.75
C VAL A 19 -12.36 23.47 -9.36
N VAL A 20 -12.79 23.21 -8.13
CA VAL A 20 -14.10 23.55 -7.61
C VAL A 20 -13.96 24.34 -6.31
N ASP A 21 -14.70 25.42 -6.16
CA ASP A 21 -14.88 26.08 -4.88
C ASP A 21 -15.79 25.25 -3.99
N LEU A 22 -15.30 24.84 -2.83
CA LEU A 22 -16.02 23.93 -1.94
C LEU A 22 -17.27 24.57 -1.29
N ALA A 23 -17.27 25.88 -1.11
CA ALA A 23 -18.39 26.57 -0.49
C ALA A 23 -19.60 26.67 -1.43
N SER A 24 -19.37 27.02 -2.72
CA SER A 24 -20.44 27.17 -3.71
C SER A 24 -20.69 25.92 -4.56
N GLY A 25 -19.71 25.00 -4.63
CA GLY A 25 -19.73 23.89 -5.58
C GLY A 25 -19.46 24.31 -7.04
N THR A 26 -19.12 25.59 -7.27
CA THR A 26 -18.93 26.13 -8.62
C THR A 26 -17.56 25.75 -9.17
N PRO A 27 -17.47 25.25 -10.43
CA PRO A 27 -16.20 25.06 -11.10
C PRO A 27 -15.47 26.40 -11.33
N VAL A 28 -14.20 26.47 -10.91
CA VAL A 28 -13.30 27.63 -11.10
C VAL A 28 -12.46 27.45 -12.36
N VAL A 29 -12.02 26.21 -12.61
CA VAL A 29 -11.26 25.82 -13.82
C VAL A 29 -11.73 24.47 -14.30
N THR A 30 -11.97 24.36 -15.58
CA THR A 30 -12.41 23.13 -16.25
C THR A 30 -11.63 22.94 -17.56
N HIS A 31 -10.93 21.81 -17.66
CA HIS A 31 -10.27 21.40 -18.91
C HIS A 31 -10.26 19.87 -18.98
N ASN A 32 -10.93 19.29 -19.97
CA ASN A 32 -11.11 17.83 -20.10
C ASN A 32 -11.59 17.14 -18.82
N ALA A 33 -12.38 17.82 -17.99
CA ALA A 33 -12.74 17.39 -16.65
C ALA A 33 -13.52 16.08 -16.61
N GLU A 34 -14.36 15.82 -17.63
CA GLU A 34 -15.20 14.62 -17.76
C GLU A 34 -14.51 13.48 -18.53
N ARG A 35 -13.31 13.70 -19.06
CA ARG A 35 -12.58 12.65 -19.76
C ARG A 35 -11.87 11.75 -18.76
N ALA A 36 -11.88 10.45 -19.03
CA ALA A 36 -11.22 9.45 -18.19
C ALA A 36 -9.70 9.45 -18.42
N PHE A 37 -8.95 9.48 -17.32
CA PHE A 37 -7.50 9.43 -17.27
C PHE A 37 -7.03 8.24 -16.44
N MET A 38 -5.81 7.77 -16.67
CA MET A 38 -5.10 6.90 -15.72
C MET A 38 -4.72 7.71 -14.47
N PRO A 39 -5.33 7.43 -13.31
CA PRO A 39 -5.20 8.25 -12.12
C PRO A 39 -3.90 7.96 -11.34
N ALA A 40 -3.21 6.86 -11.64
CA ALA A 40 -2.17 6.33 -10.81
C ALA A 40 -2.63 6.26 -9.34
N SER A 41 -1.76 6.57 -8.37
CA SER A 41 -2.11 6.48 -6.94
C SER A 41 -3.19 7.46 -6.45
N ASN A 42 -3.82 8.26 -7.32
CA ASN A 42 -5.03 8.99 -6.95
C ASN A 42 -6.26 8.06 -6.79
N VAL A 43 -6.20 6.80 -7.27
CA VAL A 43 -7.14 5.74 -6.87
C VAL A 43 -7.26 5.62 -5.37
N LYS A 44 -6.17 5.80 -4.63
CA LYS A 44 -6.15 5.69 -3.17
C LYS A 44 -7.10 6.67 -2.46
N LEU A 45 -7.48 7.76 -3.12
CA LEU A 45 -8.53 8.65 -2.59
C LEU A 45 -9.87 7.91 -2.48
N PHE A 46 -10.22 7.11 -3.48
CA PHE A 46 -11.41 6.25 -3.45
C PHE A 46 -11.27 5.14 -2.42
N THR A 47 -10.14 4.43 -2.43
CA THR A 47 -9.88 3.32 -1.49
C THR A 47 -9.86 3.80 -0.05
N GLY A 48 -9.20 4.92 0.25
CA GLY A 48 -9.14 5.48 1.60
C GLY A 48 -10.48 6.03 2.07
N ALA A 49 -11.22 6.73 1.20
CA ALA A 49 -12.58 7.16 1.51
C ALA A 49 -13.49 5.97 1.77
N GLY A 50 -13.47 4.96 0.89
CA GLY A 50 -14.26 3.74 1.05
C GLY A 50 -13.93 2.98 2.34
N ALA A 51 -12.66 2.87 2.71
CA ALA A 51 -12.25 2.23 3.96
C ALA A 51 -12.79 2.97 5.19
N LEU A 52 -12.69 4.30 5.22
CA LEU A 52 -13.22 5.10 6.33
C LEU A 52 -14.75 5.07 6.41
N LEU A 53 -15.44 5.02 5.27
CA LEU A 53 -16.91 5.00 5.20
C LEU A 53 -17.51 3.62 5.51
N LEU A 54 -16.91 2.54 4.99
CA LEU A 54 -17.48 1.20 5.02
C LEU A 54 -16.98 0.36 6.20
N LEU A 55 -15.71 0.48 6.57
CA LEU A 55 -15.16 -0.22 7.71
C LEU A 55 -15.24 0.64 8.98
N GLY A 56 -15.15 1.95 8.85
CA GLY A 56 -15.09 2.91 9.96
C GLY A 56 -13.66 3.26 10.36
N PRO A 57 -13.44 4.51 10.87
CA PRO A 57 -12.10 4.98 11.23
C PRO A 57 -11.43 4.18 12.35
N ASP A 58 -12.22 3.66 13.31
CA ASP A 58 -11.73 2.93 14.48
C ASP A 58 -11.65 1.40 14.27
N HIS A 59 -12.05 0.91 13.10
CA HIS A 59 -11.99 -0.52 12.79
C HIS A 59 -10.55 -1.03 12.88
N GLN A 60 -10.38 -2.25 13.45
CA GLN A 60 -9.10 -2.95 13.56
C GLN A 60 -9.21 -4.34 12.95
N PHE A 61 -8.24 -4.72 12.15
CA PHE A 61 -8.11 -6.07 11.62
C PHE A 61 -7.66 -7.03 12.72
N ARG A 62 -8.13 -8.28 12.63
CA ARG A 62 -7.87 -9.29 13.65
C ARG A 62 -7.10 -10.46 13.06
N THR A 63 -5.89 -10.71 13.56
CA THR A 63 -5.07 -11.87 13.20
C THR A 63 -4.91 -12.75 14.44
N THR A 64 -5.15 -14.07 14.29
CA THR A 64 -5.19 -15.00 15.44
C THR A 64 -4.20 -16.13 15.30
N LEU A 65 -3.69 -16.59 16.44
CA LEU A 65 -2.87 -17.78 16.57
C LEU A 65 -3.64 -18.87 17.31
N HIS A 66 -3.68 -20.08 16.75
CA HIS A 66 -4.33 -21.24 17.32
C HIS A 66 -3.33 -22.38 17.52
N ALA A 67 -3.49 -23.12 18.62
CA ALA A 67 -2.76 -24.38 18.88
C ALA A 67 -3.71 -25.54 18.62
N VAL A 68 -3.56 -26.18 17.46
CA VAL A 68 -4.49 -27.23 16.99
C VAL A 68 -3.91 -28.60 17.26
N GLY A 69 -4.51 -29.35 18.16
CA GLY A 69 -4.13 -30.68 18.58
C GLY A 69 -4.14 -30.85 20.10
N PRO A 70 -4.02 -32.10 20.62
CA PRO A 70 -3.94 -32.36 22.04
C PRO A 70 -2.60 -31.89 22.62
N ARG A 71 -2.62 -31.54 23.91
CA ARG A 71 -1.40 -31.20 24.66
C ARG A 71 -1.01 -32.32 25.62
N GLU A 72 0.26 -32.68 25.58
CA GLU A 72 0.89 -33.63 26.51
C GLU A 72 2.08 -32.95 27.22
N GLY A 73 1.89 -32.65 28.49
CA GLY A 73 2.90 -31.87 29.23
C GLY A 73 3.11 -30.47 28.64
N ASP A 74 4.32 -30.17 28.19
CA ASP A 74 4.70 -28.94 27.53
C ASP A 74 4.71 -29.04 25.98
N THR A 75 4.23 -30.17 25.45
CA THR A 75 4.25 -30.48 24.02
C THR A 75 2.85 -30.42 23.43
N LEU A 76 2.68 -29.61 22.38
CA LEU A 76 1.52 -29.65 21.49
C LEU A 76 1.73 -30.78 20.47
N GLN A 77 0.94 -31.84 20.58
CA GLN A 77 0.87 -32.93 19.60
C GLN A 77 0.00 -32.47 18.40
N GLY A 78 0.52 -31.56 17.61
CA GLY A 78 -0.23 -30.90 16.56
C GLY A 78 0.50 -29.71 15.98
N SER A 79 -0.24 -28.77 15.39
CA SER A 79 0.31 -27.64 14.63
C SER A 79 -0.18 -26.29 15.18
N LEU A 80 0.60 -25.25 14.96
CA LEU A 80 0.13 -23.88 15.09
C LEU A 80 -0.57 -23.48 13.79
N VAL A 81 -1.67 -22.74 13.91
CA VAL A 81 -2.37 -22.16 12.76
C VAL A 81 -2.52 -20.67 12.98
N VAL A 82 -2.10 -19.90 11.99
CA VAL A 82 -2.30 -18.45 11.93
C VAL A 82 -3.45 -18.15 10.99
N GLN A 83 -4.51 -17.52 11.50
CA GLN A 83 -5.63 -17.09 10.68
C GLN A 83 -5.47 -15.60 10.36
N GLY A 84 -5.34 -15.29 9.07
CA GLY A 84 -5.15 -13.94 8.58
C GLY A 84 -6.46 -13.16 8.46
N GLY A 85 -6.49 -11.93 8.96
CA GLY A 85 -7.65 -11.03 8.92
C GLY A 85 -7.47 -9.81 8.03
N GLY A 86 -6.46 -9.80 7.16
CA GLY A 86 -6.26 -8.70 6.20
C GLY A 86 -5.39 -7.55 6.71
N ASP A 87 -4.75 -7.69 7.88
CA ASP A 87 -3.85 -6.68 8.43
C ASP A 87 -2.54 -6.57 7.62
N PRO A 88 -2.26 -5.43 6.93
CA PRO A 88 -1.03 -5.25 6.18
C PRO A 88 0.13 -4.71 7.03
N THR A 89 -0.07 -4.44 8.33
CA THR A 89 0.84 -3.63 9.13
C THR A 89 1.84 -4.42 9.97
N ILE A 90 1.62 -5.75 10.15
CA ILE A 90 2.46 -6.57 11.02
C ILE A 90 3.92 -6.52 10.59
N GLY A 91 4.80 -6.03 11.49
CA GLY A 91 6.22 -5.91 11.26
C GLY A 91 6.63 -4.86 10.23
N GLY A 92 5.66 -4.08 9.69
CA GLY A 92 5.91 -3.01 8.74
C GLY A 92 6.26 -1.67 9.41
N ARG A 93 6.17 -0.60 8.62
CA ARG A 93 6.60 0.75 9.01
C ARG A 93 5.93 1.33 10.25
N LEU A 94 4.68 1.01 10.52
CA LEU A 94 3.99 1.43 11.75
C LEU A 94 4.62 0.81 13.01
N PHE A 95 5.42 -0.23 12.86
CA PHE A 95 6.13 -0.94 13.92
C PHE A 95 7.63 -1.08 13.63
N GLU A 96 8.23 -0.16 12.87
CA GLU A 96 9.61 -0.21 12.41
C GLU A 96 10.62 -0.48 13.55
N GLN A 97 10.37 0.12 14.72
CA GLN A 97 11.22 -0.06 15.90
C GLN A 97 11.02 -1.43 16.60
N MET A 98 9.92 -2.10 16.33
CA MET A 98 9.53 -3.37 16.94
C MET A 98 8.94 -4.34 15.90
N PRO A 99 9.67 -4.73 14.85
CA PRO A 99 9.10 -5.49 13.74
C PRO A 99 8.55 -6.87 14.15
N PHE A 100 9.00 -7.41 15.26
CA PHE A 100 8.57 -8.71 15.78
C PHE A 100 7.61 -8.62 16.96
N HIS A 101 7.00 -7.46 17.27
CA HIS A 101 6.16 -7.28 18.45
C HIS A 101 4.98 -8.29 18.53
N VAL A 102 4.37 -8.65 17.38
CA VAL A 102 3.30 -9.67 17.33
C VAL A 102 3.86 -11.05 17.66
N PHE A 103 5.03 -11.39 17.12
CA PHE A 103 5.68 -12.68 17.39
C PHE A 103 6.18 -12.78 18.83
N ASP A 104 6.63 -11.67 19.43
CA ASP A 104 6.96 -11.60 20.87
C ASP A 104 5.73 -11.89 21.72
N ALA A 105 4.60 -11.23 21.45
CA ALA A 105 3.36 -11.45 22.16
C ALA A 105 2.85 -12.90 22.01
N TRP A 106 2.93 -13.47 20.81
CA TRP A 106 2.53 -14.85 20.55
C TRP A 106 3.45 -15.87 21.21
N HIS A 107 4.77 -15.64 21.21
CA HIS A 107 5.70 -16.45 21.97
C HIS A 107 5.34 -16.42 23.46
N GLY A 108 5.05 -15.26 24.03
CA GLY A 108 4.60 -15.12 25.43
C GLY A 108 3.30 -15.90 25.69
N ALA A 109 2.33 -15.82 24.80
CA ALA A 109 1.06 -16.54 24.90
C ALA A 109 1.26 -18.08 24.85
N LEU A 110 2.11 -18.58 23.96
CA LEU A 110 2.48 -20.01 23.89
C LEU A 110 3.10 -20.47 25.21
N ARG A 111 4.06 -19.71 25.75
CA ARG A 111 4.70 -20.01 27.03
C ARG A 111 3.72 -19.97 28.22
N ALA A 112 2.85 -18.96 28.25
CA ALA A 112 1.82 -18.84 29.29
C ALA A 112 0.82 -20.00 29.25
N ASN A 113 0.55 -20.56 28.07
CA ASN A 113 -0.24 -21.78 27.91
C ASN A 113 0.60 -23.06 28.09
N GLY A 114 1.83 -22.98 28.57
CA GLY A 114 2.69 -24.11 28.87
C GLY A 114 3.18 -24.86 27.64
N ILE A 115 3.22 -24.23 26.45
CA ILE A 115 3.70 -24.85 25.20
C ILE A 115 5.16 -24.46 24.99
N ALA A 116 6.04 -25.45 25.01
CA ALA A 116 7.46 -25.30 24.69
C ALA A 116 7.86 -26.04 23.40
N GLN A 117 7.07 -27.04 23.02
CA GLN A 117 7.32 -27.86 21.84
C GLN A 117 6.06 -28.02 21.00
N VAL A 118 6.23 -28.05 19.68
CA VAL A 118 5.19 -28.28 18.68
C VAL A 118 5.67 -29.40 17.76
N THR A 119 4.99 -30.53 17.72
CA THR A 119 5.40 -31.70 16.91
C THR A 119 5.08 -31.51 15.43
N GLY A 120 4.03 -30.77 15.12
CA GLY A 120 3.68 -30.37 13.77
C GLY A 120 4.38 -29.09 13.33
N GLY A 121 3.79 -28.42 12.33
CA GLY A 121 4.31 -27.20 11.73
C GLY A 121 3.55 -25.92 12.12
N ILE A 122 3.73 -24.90 11.30
CA ILE A 122 2.92 -23.67 11.32
C ILE A 122 2.23 -23.55 9.97
N ALA A 123 0.92 -23.46 9.95
CA ALA A 123 0.10 -23.28 8.75
C ALA A 123 -0.63 -21.94 8.75
N ALA A 124 -0.99 -21.46 7.59
CA ALA A 124 -1.74 -20.21 7.40
C ALA A 124 -3.17 -20.49 6.92
N ASP A 125 -4.17 -19.94 7.61
CA ASP A 125 -5.51 -19.79 7.06
C ASP A 125 -5.60 -18.44 6.33
N VAL A 126 -5.68 -18.51 5.01
CA VAL A 126 -5.74 -17.36 4.10
C VAL A 126 -7.10 -17.22 3.43
N SER A 127 -8.13 -17.85 3.96
CA SER A 127 -9.48 -17.90 3.38
C SER A 127 -10.21 -16.56 3.39
N TYR A 128 -9.69 -15.55 4.11
CA TYR A 128 -10.31 -14.22 4.21
C TYR A 128 -10.29 -13.44 2.88
N PHE A 129 -9.29 -13.67 2.02
CA PHE A 129 -9.26 -13.15 0.65
C PHE A 129 -9.33 -14.28 -0.38
N ASP A 130 -9.63 -13.96 -1.63
CA ASP A 130 -9.40 -14.88 -2.74
C ASP A 130 -7.89 -15.10 -2.98
N SER A 131 -7.56 -16.14 -3.73
CA SER A 131 -6.18 -16.59 -3.94
C SER A 131 -5.38 -15.76 -4.97
N THR A 132 -5.91 -14.64 -5.45
CA THR A 132 -5.23 -13.80 -6.46
C THR A 132 -4.19 -12.90 -5.80
N PRO A 133 -2.87 -13.15 -5.92
CA PRO A 133 -1.86 -12.40 -5.16
C PRO A 133 -1.54 -11.02 -5.72
N LEU A 134 -1.74 -10.80 -7.02
CA LEU A 134 -1.40 -9.56 -7.72
C LEU A 134 -2.66 -8.82 -8.18
N GLY A 135 -2.59 -7.49 -8.23
CA GLY A 135 -3.65 -6.67 -8.79
C GLY A 135 -3.85 -6.93 -10.29
N ARG A 136 -5.11 -6.95 -10.74
CA ARG A 136 -5.44 -7.19 -12.14
C ARG A 136 -4.88 -6.09 -13.05
N GLY A 137 -4.07 -6.48 -14.03
CA GLY A 137 -3.44 -5.55 -14.97
C GLY A 137 -2.15 -4.92 -14.47
N TRP A 138 -1.55 -5.46 -13.41
CA TRP A 138 -0.16 -5.18 -13.06
C TRP A 138 0.76 -5.76 -14.12
N ALA A 139 1.90 -5.10 -14.36
CA ALA A 139 2.83 -5.56 -15.37
C ALA A 139 3.65 -6.75 -14.84
N TRP A 140 3.96 -7.69 -15.72
CA TRP A 140 4.72 -8.91 -15.38
C TRP A 140 6.14 -8.60 -14.88
N ASP A 141 6.69 -7.43 -15.24
CA ASP A 141 8.01 -6.93 -14.89
C ASP A 141 8.00 -5.95 -13.71
N ASP A 142 6.85 -5.72 -13.07
CA ASP A 142 6.77 -4.95 -11.81
C ASP A 142 7.51 -5.65 -10.65
N PRO A 143 7.36 -6.99 -10.42
CA PRO A 143 8.18 -7.68 -9.42
C PRO A 143 9.67 -7.70 -9.82
N PRO A 144 10.61 -7.60 -8.87
CA PRO A 144 10.42 -7.60 -7.42
C PRO A 144 10.33 -6.19 -6.78
N ALA A 145 9.77 -5.21 -7.46
CA ALA A 145 9.68 -3.87 -6.89
C ALA A 145 8.74 -3.87 -5.66
N ARG A 146 9.11 -3.09 -4.61
CA ARG A 146 8.32 -3.02 -3.38
C ARG A 146 6.86 -2.61 -3.61
N TYR A 147 6.60 -1.80 -4.64
CA TYR A 147 5.27 -1.30 -4.96
C TYR A 147 4.34 -2.36 -5.56
N SER A 148 4.89 -3.51 -5.98
CA SER A 148 4.16 -4.66 -6.53
C SER A 148 4.22 -5.88 -5.61
N ALA A 149 4.33 -5.67 -4.29
CA ALA A 149 4.28 -6.75 -3.32
C ALA A 149 2.97 -7.54 -3.47
N GLU A 150 3.08 -8.86 -3.40
CA GLU A 150 1.93 -9.76 -3.43
C GLU A 150 1.02 -9.52 -2.22
N VAL A 151 -0.29 -9.62 -2.43
CA VAL A 151 -1.31 -9.29 -1.44
C VAL A 151 -1.97 -10.55 -0.92
N GLY A 152 -2.04 -10.69 0.38
CA GLY A 152 -2.74 -11.78 1.07
C GLY A 152 -3.34 -11.30 2.37
N PRO A 153 -4.16 -12.12 3.04
CA PRO A 153 -4.74 -11.75 4.33
C PRO A 153 -3.75 -11.86 5.50
N LEU A 154 -2.58 -12.45 5.26
CA LEU A 154 -1.42 -12.43 6.15
C LEU A 154 -0.28 -11.67 5.48
N SER A 155 0.21 -10.65 6.16
CA SER A 155 1.36 -9.86 5.73
C SER A 155 2.37 -9.74 6.86
N PHE A 156 3.66 -9.83 6.52
CA PHE A 156 4.75 -9.55 7.43
C PHE A 156 5.79 -8.68 6.75
N HIS A 157 6.24 -7.63 7.43
CA HIS A 157 7.25 -6.68 6.94
C HIS A 157 6.90 -6.13 5.55
N GLU A 158 5.62 -5.77 5.35
CA GLU A 158 5.05 -5.27 4.08
C GLU A 158 5.28 -6.22 2.88
N ASN A 159 5.40 -7.54 3.13
CA ASN A 159 5.67 -8.59 2.14
C ASN A 159 6.93 -8.31 1.30
N MET A 160 7.97 -7.79 1.97
CA MET A 160 9.24 -7.45 1.36
C MET A 160 10.42 -7.73 2.30
N VAL A 161 11.61 -7.71 1.72
CA VAL A 161 12.86 -7.65 2.44
C VAL A 161 13.69 -6.46 1.95
N GLU A 162 14.51 -5.91 2.82
CA GLU A 162 15.44 -4.85 2.50
C GLU A 162 16.83 -5.44 2.22
N LEU A 163 17.23 -5.47 0.96
CA LEU A 163 18.60 -5.80 0.59
C LEU A 163 19.52 -4.63 0.95
N GLN A 164 20.52 -4.90 1.78
CA GLN A 164 21.49 -3.91 2.27
C GLN A 164 22.85 -4.19 1.62
N PHE A 165 23.36 -3.20 0.91
CA PHE A 165 24.63 -3.27 0.18
C PHE A 165 25.66 -2.38 0.86
N GLU A 166 26.87 -2.87 0.99
CA GLU A 166 28.03 -2.11 1.44
C GLU A 166 29.16 -2.29 0.40
N GLY A 167 29.53 -1.19 -0.26
CA GLY A 167 30.61 -1.18 -1.23
C GLY A 167 31.97 -1.48 -0.54
N THR A 168 32.70 -2.44 -1.07
CA THR A 168 34.00 -2.91 -0.56
C THR A 168 35.13 -2.23 -1.33
N ARG A 169 36.06 -2.98 -1.93
CA ARG A 169 37.12 -2.49 -2.80
C ARG A 169 36.65 -2.52 -4.27
N PRO A 170 36.96 -1.51 -5.08
CA PRO A 170 36.65 -1.55 -6.51
C PRO A 170 37.08 -2.85 -7.18
N GLY A 171 36.18 -3.43 -8.00
CA GLY A 171 36.39 -4.71 -8.66
C GLY A 171 35.99 -5.95 -7.82
N GLN A 172 35.71 -5.80 -6.53
CA GLN A 172 35.24 -6.88 -5.67
C GLN A 172 33.72 -6.84 -5.50
N PRO A 173 33.06 -7.97 -5.13
CA PRO A 173 31.64 -7.96 -4.77
C PRO A 173 31.37 -7.03 -3.59
N ALA A 174 30.21 -6.34 -3.59
CA ALA A 174 29.73 -5.64 -2.40
C ALA A 174 29.30 -6.66 -1.33
N ARG A 175 29.42 -6.28 -0.05
CA ARG A 175 28.79 -7.04 1.02
C ARG A 175 27.30 -6.91 0.90
N LEU A 176 26.56 -8.01 0.98
CA LEU A 176 25.11 -8.04 0.86
C LEU A 176 24.52 -8.76 2.05
N THR A 177 23.58 -8.09 2.71
CA THR A 177 22.74 -8.65 3.78
C THR A 177 21.29 -8.25 3.52
N TRP A 178 20.35 -8.77 4.31
CA TRP A 178 18.94 -8.38 4.19
C TRP A 178 18.21 -8.36 5.53
N ARG A 179 17.16 -7.59 5.62
CA ARG A 179 16.27 -7.48 6.78
C ARG A 179 14.79 -7.65 6.36
N PRO A 180 13.97 -8.36 7.17
CA PRO A 180 14.40 -9.19 8.30
C PRO A 180 15.33 -10.30 7.81
N ALA A 181 16.27 -10.71 8.67
CA ALA A 181 17.13 -11.86 8.37
C ALA A 181 16.25 -13.12 8.31
N SER A 182 16.28 -13.83 7.20
CA SER A 182 15.47 -15.03 6.98
C SER A 182 16.13 -15.96 5.98
N SER A 183 15.97 -17.25 6.19
CA SER A 183 16.38 -18.29 5.26
C SER A 183 15.29 -18.61 4.20
N TYR A 184 14.17 -17.89 4.21
CA TYR A 184 13.09 -18.00 3.22
C TYR A 184 13.54 -17.61 1.82
N LEU A 185 14.52 -16.76 1.68
CA LEU A 185 15.05 -16.33 0.39
C LEU A 185 16.48 -16.82 0.15
N ARG A 186 16.83 -16.97 -1.13
CA ARG A 186 18.18 -17.25 -1.60
C ARG A 186 18.66 -16.09 -2.44
N VAL A 187 19.90 -15.64 -2.23
CA VAL A 187 20.48 -14.52 -2.97
C VAL A 187 21.77 -14.93 -3.64
N GLN A 188 21.80 -14.80 -4.97
CA GLN A 188 23.01 -14.92 -5.78
C GLN A 188 23.64 -13.54 -5.90
N ASN A 189 24.74 -13.32 -5.18
CA ASN A 189 25.41 -12.04 -5.12
C ASN A 189 26.44 -11.89 -6.26
N ASN A 190 26.02 -11.28 -7.36
CA ASN A 190 26.85 -10.92 -8.50
C ASN A 190 27.15 -9.40 -8.53
N THR A 191 27.08 -8.73 -7.37
CA THR A 191 27.36 -7.28 -7.28
C THR A 191 28.81 -6.99 -7.62
N THR A 192 29.06 -5.75 -8.07
CA THR A 192 30.40 -5.23 -8.27
C THR A 192 30.55 -3.91 -7.54
N THR A 193 31.60 -3.77 -6.71
CA THR A 193 31.98 -2.47 -6.17
C THR A 193 32.68 -1.65 -7.25
N VAL A 194 32.20 -0.42 -7.47
CA VAL A 194 32.75 0.54 -8.42
C VAL A 194 33.48 1.68 -7.69
N PRO A 195 34.27 2.54 -8.38
CA PRO A 195 34.91 3.69 -7.76
C PRO A 195 33.93 4.55 -6.95
N ALA A 196 34.41 5.21 -5.89
CA ALA A 196 33.57 5.92 -4.91
C ALA A 196 32.75 7.10 -5.49
N ASP A 197 33.23 7.70 -6.58
CA ASP A 197 32.58 8.79 -7.33
C ASP A 197 31.51 8.31 -8.32
N SER A 198 31.35 7.01 -8.49
CA SER A 198 30.36 6.44 -9.40
C SER A 198 28.93 6.56 -8.84
N SER A 199 27.94 6.47 -9.73
CA SER A 199 26.52 6.36 -9.33
C SER A 199 26.15 4.93 -8.96
N VAL A 200 25.21 4.78 -8.03
CA VAL A 200 24.58 3.48 -7.71
C VAL A 200 23.72 3.02 -8.89
N GLN A 201 23.88 1.76 -9.28
CA GLN A 201 23.02 1.11 -10.26
C GLN A 201 22.45 -0.16 -9.65
N HIS A 202 21.12 -0.23 -9.53
CA HIS A 202 20.45 -1.43 -9.04
C HIS A 202 20.05 -2.34 -10.20
N ASP A 203 20.45 -3.60 -10.12
CA ASP A 203 19.96 -4.69 -10.96
C ASP A 203 19.66 -5.87 -10.02
N VAL A 204 18.37 -6.05 -9.76
CA VAL A 204 17.85 -7.09 -8.87
C VAL A 204 16.69 -7.77 -9.58
N GLN A 205 16.83 -9.05 -9.81
CA GLN A 205 15.82 -9.89 -10.42
C GLN A 205 15.40 -10.98 -9.44
N ARG A 206 14.13 -11.37 -9.48
CA ARG A 206 13.56 -12.47 -8.69
C ARG A 206 13.06 -13.55 -9.66
N THR A 207 13.34 -14.81 -9.37
CA THR A 207 12.76 -15.92 -10.10
C THR A 207 11.23 -15.85 -10.05
N PRO A 208 10.53 -15.97 -11.19
CA PRO A 208 9.07 -16.02 -11.18
C PRO A 208 8.56 -17.12 -10.24
N ASN A 209 7.52 -16.81 -9.48
CA ASN A 209 6.91 -17.71 -8.48
C ASN A 209 7.92 -18.33 -7.50
N GLY A 210 8.94 -17.57 -7.10
CA GLY A 210 9.95 -18.02 -6.16
C GLY A 210 10.68 -16.88 -5.47
N ASN A 211 11.58 -17.23 -4.54
CA ASN A 211 12.34 -16.29 -3.72
C ASN A 211 13.86 -16.42 -3.91
N THR A 212 14.28 -16.81 -5.10
CA THR A 212 15.69 -16.73 -5.49
C THR A 212 15.93 -15.41 -6.22
N PHE A 213 16.81 -14.59 -5.65
CA PHE A 213 17.19 -13.28 -6.18
C PHE A 213 18.56 -13.36 -6.84
N THR A 214 18.68 -12.86 -8.07
CA THR A 214 19.96 -12.59 -8.73
C THR A 214 20.22 -11.10 -8.64
N VAL A 215 21.34 -10.72 -8.04
CA VAL A 215 21.69 -9.33 -7.78
C VAL A 215 23.00 -8.98 -8.47
N ALA A 216 22.93 -8.15 -9.53
CA ALA A 216 24.08 -7.67 -10.31
C ALA A 216 24.29 -6.14 -10.14
N SER A 217 23.90 -5.57 -9.02
CA SER A 217 24.00 -4.15 -8.71
C SER A 217 25.46 -3.66 -8.66
N ARG A 218 25.67 -2.39 -9.05
CA ARG A 218 26.96 -1.69 -8.97
C ARG A 218 26.93 -0.69 -7.83
N ILE A 219 27.80 -0.88 -6.83
CA ILE A 219 27.78 -0.13 -5.58
C ILE A 219 29.11 0.63 -5.41
N PRO A 220 29.10 1.95 -5.22
CA PRO A 220 30.33 2.72 -4.98
C PRO A 220 31.06 2.28 -3.71
N ALA A 221 32.39 2.28 -3.76
CA ALA A 221 33.24 1.93 -2.63
C ALA A 221 32.94 2.78 -1.40
N GLY A 222 32.82 2.15 -0.22
CA GLY A 222 32.53 2.82 1.05
C GLY A 222 31.10 3.34 1.18
N ARG A 223 30.21 3.09 0.21
CA ARG A 223 28.82 3.53 0.26
C ARG A 223 27.91 2.40 0.72
N SER A 224 27.00 2.74 1.66
CA SER A 224 25.92 1.84 2.07
C SER A 224 24.62 2.29 1.41
N VAL A 225 23.88 1.34 0.83
CA VAL A 225 22.59 1.58 0.20
C VAL A 225 21.61 0.45 0.53
N THR A 226 20.33 0.79 0.59
CA THR A 226 19.26 -0.19 0.85
C THR A 226 18.31 -0.24 -0.35
N ARG A 227 17.89 -1.44 -0.72
CA ARG A 227 16.91 -1.67 -1.78
C ARG A 227 15.82 -2.61 -1.27
N PRO A 228 14.61 -2.12 -1.00
CA PRO A 228 13.48 -2.99 -0.69
C PRO A 228 13.02 -3.75 -1.93
N VAL A 229 12.74 -5.04 -1.75
CA VAL A 229 12.25 -5.95 -2.80
C VAL A 229 11.13 -6.80 -2.27
N SER A 230 10.08 -7.02 -3.08
CA SER A 230 8.96 -7.87 -2.72
C SER A 230 9.32 -9.34 -2.75
N ILE A 231 8.72 -10.12 -1.83
CA ILE A 231 8.84 -11.58 -1.78
C ILE A 231 7.66 -12.24 -2.51
N HIS A 232 7.80 -13.52 -2.82
CA HIS A 232 6.72 -14.39 -3.28
C HIS A 232 6.12 -15.16 -2.12
N ASP A 233 4.79 -15.41 -2.16
CA ASP A 233 4.01 -16.11 -1.15
C ASP A 233 4.11 -15.47 0.24
N PRO A 234 3.35 -14.38 0.49
CA PRO A 234 3.35 -13.68 1.77
C PRO A 234 2.97 -14.55 2.97
N ALA A 235 2.04 -15.48 2.78
CA ALA A 235 1.58 -16.35 3.86
C ALA A 235 2.67 -17.35 4.27
N ALA A 236 3.35 -17.96 3.30
CA ALA A 236 4.50 -18.82 3.59
C ALA A 236 5.66 -18.02 4.21
N PHE A 237 5.90 -16.78 3.77
CA PHE A 237 6.90 -15.92 4.38
C PHE A 237 6.56 -15.61 5.85
N PHE A 238 5.29 -15.30 6.14
CA PHE A 238 4.82 -15.04 7.50
C PHE A 238 5.06 -16.24 8.42
N THR A 239 4.58 -17.43 8.01
CA THR A 239 4.72 -18.66 8.82
C THR A 239 6.16 -19.08 8.97
N TRP A 240 6.99 -18.89 7.93
CA TRP A 240 8.42 -19.14 7.99
C TRP A 240 9.13 -18.20 8.98
N ALA A 241 8.87 -16.91 8.89
CA ALA A 241 9.44 -15.91 9.79
C ALA A 241 9.03 -16.18 11.25
N LEU A 242 7.75 -16.51 11.49
CA LEU A 242 7.27 -16.90 12.82
C LEU A 242 7.99 -18.14 13.34
N ARG A 243 8.16 -19.16 12.50
CA ARG A 243 8.88 -20.39 12.89
C ARG A 243 10.35 -20.12 13.24
N GLU A 244 11.06 -19.35 12.43
CA GLU A 244 12.45 -18.94 12.71
C GLU A 244 12.53 -18.13 14.02
N TYR A 245 11.59 -17.22 14.22
CA TYR A 245 11.50 -16.41 15.42
C TYR A 245 11.29 -17.26 16.68
N LEU A 246 10.29 -18.16 16.68
CA LEU A 246 10.00 -19.04 17.83
C LEU A 246 11.16 -19.95 18.15
N ARG A 247 11.82 -20.54 17.14
CA ARG A 247 13.02 -21.37 17.33
C ARG A 247 14.18 -20.58 17.92
N GLY A 248 14.39 -19.35 17.46
CA GLY A 248 15.39 -18.44 18.02
C GLY A 248 15.15 -18.06 19.48
N ARG A 249 13.90 -18.22 19.98
CA ARG A 249 13.49 -17.99 21.37
C ARG A 249 13.35 -19.28 22.18
N GLY A 250 13.85 -20.41 21.65
CA GLY A 250 13.90 -21.69 22.36
C GLY A 250 12.58 -22.48 22.36
N LEU A 251 11.59 -22.11 21.54
CA LEU A 251 10.38 -22.90 21.32
C LEU A 251 10.60 -23.82 20.11
N SER A 252 10.52 -25.16 20.33
CA SER A 252 10.73 -26.14 19.27
C SER A 252 9.48 -26.23 18.36
N VAL A 253 9.68 -26.11 17.02
CA VAL A 253 8.66 -26.42 16.03
C VAL A 253 9.26 -27.42 15.04
N ALA A 254 8.82 -28.68 15.10
CA ALA A 254 9.45 -29.76 14.34
C ALA A 254 9.05 -29.73 12.85
N GLY A 255 7.77 -29.53 12.58
CA GLY A 255 7.22 -29.58 11.22
C GLY A 255 7.53 -28.33 10.35
N PRO A 256 7.03 -28.32 9.11
CA PRO A 256 7.26 -27.24 8.15
C PRO A 256 6.50 -25.96 8.51
N ALA A 257 6.87 -24.86 7.82
CA ALA A 257 6.08 -23.64 7.72
C ALA A 257 5.37 -23.66 6.36
N GLU A 258 4.04 -23.54 6.37
CA GLU A 258 3.20 -23.68 5.18
C GLU A 258 2.36 -22.42 4.96
N GLY A 259 2.29 -21.94 3.71
CA GLY A 259 1.53 -20.76 3.31
C GLY A 259 0.02 -21.01 3.19
N VAL A 260 -0.42 -22.26 3.35
CA VAL A 260 -1.81 -22.66 3.24
C VAL A 260 -2.20 -23.57 4.41
N LEU A 261 -3.49 -23.59 4.72
CA LEU A 261 -4.06 -24.49 5.74
C LEU A 261 -4.30 -25.86 5.13
N PRO A 262 -3.62 -26.94 5.60
CA PRO A 262 -3.95 -28.31 5.18
C PRO A 262 -5.41 -28.66 5.49
N ALA A 263 -6.09 -29.34 4.56
CA ALA A 263 -7.50 -29.67 4.69
C ALA A 263 -7.85 -30.39 6.02
N GLY A 264 -6.94 -31.25 6.51
CA GLY A 264 -7.12 -31.95 7.79
C GLY A 264 -7.13 -31.06 9.02
N LEU A 265 -6.56 -29.83 8.93
CA LEU A 265 -6.55 -28.86 10.02
C LEU A 265 -7.76 -27.91 10.00
N ALA A 266 -8.41 -27.71 8.86
CA ALA A 266 -9.50 -26.74 8.72
C ALA A 266 -10.68 -27.02 9.67
N THR A 267 -11.13 -28.28 9.76
CA THR A 267 -12.22 -28.69 10.67
C THR A 267 -11.82 -28.54 12.13
N ALA A 268 -10.59 -28.91 12.48
CA ALA A 268 -10.09 -28.80 13.84
C ALA A 268 -9.90 -27.33 14.25
N LEU A 269 -9.46 -26.46 13.33
CA LEU A 269 -9.33 -25.02 13.55
C LEU A 269 -10.67 -24.40 13.94
N ALA A 270 -11.76 -24.74 13.25
CA ALA A 270 -13.08 -24.20 13.55
C ALA A 270 -13.57 -24.48 14.97
N ALA A 271 -13.09 -25.58 15.58
CA ALA A 271 -13.42 -25.99 16.96
C ALA A 271 -12.37 -25.52 17.99
N THR A 272 -11.28 -24.92 17.57
CA THR A 272 -10.15 -24.53 18.44
C THR A 272 -10.16 -23.04 18.69
N PRO A 273 -10.35 -22.55 19.93
CA PRO A 273 -10.27 -21.11 20.22
C PRO A 273 -8.83 -20.60 20.01
N PRO A 274 -8.66 -19.31 19.67
CA PRO A 274 -7.34 -18.72 19.54
C PRO A 274 -6.65 -18.64 20.91
N ILE A 275 -5.36 -18.93 20.93
CA ILE A 275 -4.50 -18.74 22.11
C ILE A 275 -3.92 -17.33 22.19
N ALA A 276 -3.90 -16.64 21.06
CA ALA A 276 -3.50 -15.24 20.99
C ALA A 276 -4.26 -14.52 19.86
N VAL A 277 -4.54 -13.26 20.09
CA VAL A 277 -5.21 -12.36 19.15
C VAL A 277 -4.36 -11.11 19.00
N HIS A 278 -4.09 -10.70 17.77
CA HIS A 278 -3.53 -9.41 17.44
C HIS A 278 -4.60 -8.54 16.80
N HIS A 279 -4.66 -7.30 17.22
CA HIS A 279 -5.45 -6.23 16.60
C HIS A 279 -4.52 -5.24 15.91
N SER A 280 -4.82 -4.90 14.67
CA SER A 280 -4.06 -3.88 13.93
C SER A 280 -4.20 -2.50 14.56
N PRO A 281 -3.41 -1.50 14.15
CA PRO A 281 -3.78 -0.09 14.28
C PRO A 281 -5.16 0.15 13.66
N ALA A 282 -5.81 1.25 14.06
CA ALA A 282 -7.10 1.65 13.51
C ALA A 282 -7.00 1.96 12.01
N VAL A 283 -8.09 1.74 11.27
CA VAL A 283 -8.14 2.01 9.82
C VAL A 283 -7.74 3.45 9.50
N GLN A 284 -8.06 4.43 10.34
CA GLN A 284 -7.62 5.82 10.15
C GLN A 284 -6.09 5.97 10.09
N ASP A 285 -5.35 5.22 10.92
CA ASP A 285 -3.88 5.24 10.95
C ASP A 285 -3.30 4.55 9.70
N ILE A 286 -3.92 3.44 9.29
CA ILE A 286 -3.56 2.71 8.06
C ILE A 286 -3.82 3.59 6.84
N VAL A 287 -4.93 4.31 6.78
CA VAL A 287 -5.26 5.25 5.70
C VAL A 287 -4.30 6.44 5.70
N GLN A 288 -3.84 6.89 6.86
CA GLN A 288 -2.83 7.94 6.94
C GLN A 288 -1.52 7.52 6.27
N GLU A 289 -0.99 6.34 6.59
CA GLU A 289 0.21 5.79 5.96
C GLU A 289 0.01 5.53 4.45
N LEU A 290 -1.14 4.95 4.10
CA LEU A 290 -1.53 4.73 2.71
C LEU A 290 -1.45 6.01 1.88
N MET A 291 -1.95 7.13 2.41
CA MET A 291 -2.00 8.40 1.69
C MET A 291 -0.65 9.12 1.68
N LYS A 292 0.03 9.21 2.84
CA LYS A 292 1.29 9.96 3.00
C LYS A 292 2.43 9.32 2.23
N ASP A 293 2.62 8.01 2.36
CA ASP A 293 3.70 7.26 1.70
C ASP A 293 3.28 6.63 0.37
N SER A 294 1.99 6.75 0.05
CA SER A 294 1.42 6.14 -1.15
C SER A 294 1.58 4.60 -1.17
N GLN A 295 1.41 3.94 -0.01
CA GLN A 295 1.68 2.52 0.17
C GLN A 295 0.65 1.66 -0.59
N ASN A 296 1.14 0.84 -1.56
CA ASN A 296 0.26 0.06 -2.42
C ASN A 296 -0.33 -1.15 -1.70
N LEU A 297 0.47 -1.89 -0.92
CA LEU A 297 -0.01 -3.07 -0.20
C LEU A 297 -1.17 -2.70 0.75
N TYR A 298 -1.07 -1.55 1.44
CA TYR A 298 -2.13 -1.10 2.34
C TYR A 298 -3.42 -0.79 1.57
N ALA A 299 -3.29 -0.17 0.39
CA ALA A 299 -4.44 0.10 -0.46
C ALA A 299 -5.14 -1.17 -0.95
N GLU A 300 -4.35 -2.15 -1.38
CA GLU A 300 -4.88 -3.43 -1.84
C GLU A 300 -5.53 -4.22 -0.70
N ALA A 301 -4.90 -4.26 0.47
CA ALA A 301 -5.44 -4.94 1.64
C ALA A 301 -6.77 -4.31 2.08
N LEU A 302 -6.85 -2.97 2.16
CA LEU A 302 -8.09 -2.27 2.49
C LEU A 302 -9.19 -2.54 1.47
N LEU A 303 -8.90 -2.44 0.17
CA LEU A 303 -9.89 -2.72 -0.87
C LEU A 303 -10.43 -4.15 -0.79
N ARG A 304 -9.54 -5.13 -0.58
CA ARG A 304 -9.94 -6.54 -0.45
C ARG A 304 -10.70 -6.81 0.85
N SER A 305 -10.34 -6.14 1.95
CA SER A 305 -11.08 -6.24 3.20
C SER A 305 -12.49 -5.69 3.10
N ILE A 306 -12.68 -4.57 2.38
CA ILE A 306 -14.01 -4.08 2.02
C ILE A 306 -14.76 -5.15 1.24
N GLY A 307 -14.13 -5.76 0.22
CA GLY A 307 -14.76 -6.81 -0.58
C GLY A 307 -15.08 -8.08 0.18
N ALA A 308 -14.29 -8.44 1.19
CA ALA A 308 -14.58 -9.56 2.08
C ALA A 308 -15.77 -9.26 3.01
N ALA A 309 -15.91 -8.01 3.47
CA ALA A 309 -17.04 -7.57 4.28
C ALA A 309 -18.34 -7.39 3.46
N PHE A 310 -18.24 -7.08 2.15
CA PHE A 310 -19.35 -6.84 1.24
C PHE A 310 -19.24 -7.71 -0.04
N PRO A 311 -19.34 -9.04 0.06
CA PRO A 311 -18.98 -9.96 -1.02
C PRO A 311 -20.00 -10.05 -2.16
N SER A 312 -21.23 -9.56 -1.98
CA SER A 312 -22.34 -9.85 -2.88
C SER A 312 -22.41 -8.91 -4.08
N ALA A 313 -22.56 -9.48 -5.28
CA ALA A 313 -23.23 -8.82 -6.37
C ALA A 313 -24.75 -9.02 -6.22
N GLU A 314 -25.57 -8.03 -6.63
CA GLU A 314 -27.03 -8.15 -6.65
C GLU A 314 -27.52 -9.34 -7.50
N ASP A 315 -26.73 -9.74 -8.50
CA ASP A 315 -26.99 -10.87 -9.41
C ASP A 315 -26.49 -12.23 -8.90
N GLY A 316 -25.91 -12.27 -7.67
CA GLY A 316 -25.36 -13.50 -7.08
C GLY A 316 -24.05 -13.99 -7.72
N THR A 317 -23.46 -13.23 -8.66
CA THR A 317 -22.19 -13.61 -9.32
C THR A 317 -21.02 -13.51 -8.34
N PRO A 318 -20.25 -14.58 -8.12
CA PRO A 318 -19.05 -14.51 -7.29
C PRO A 318 -18.04 -13.49 -7.85
N ARG A 319 -17.60 -12.57 -7.00
CA ARG A 319 -16.56 -11.58 -7.35
C ARG A 319 -15.28 -11.87 -6.56
N SER A 320 -14.14 -11.54 -7.14
CA SER A 320 -12.92 -11.47 -6.33
C SER A 320 -13.05 -10.38 -5.26
N SER A 321 -12.36 -10.55 -4.12
CA SER A 321 -12.40 -9.59 -3.02
C SER A 321 -12.04 -8.16 -3.49
N ALA A 322 -11.07 -8.00 -4.40
CA ALA A 322 -10.76 -6.70 -4.99
C ALA A 322 -11.92 -6.12 -5.84
N SER A 323 -12.59 -6.95 -6.65
CA SER A 323 -13.71 -6.50 -7.49
C SER A 323 -14.96 -6.17 -6.65
N ALA A 324 -15.22 -6.96 -5.61
CA ALA A 324 -16.32 -6.69 -4.68
C ALA A 324 -16.06 -5.39 -3.90
N GLY A 325 -14.83 -5.19 -3.41
CA GLY A 325 -14.44 -3.96 -2.72
C GLY A 325 -14.54 -2.72 -3.61
N ALA A 326 -14.10 -2.81 -4.87
CA ALA A 326 -14.23 -1.72 -5.82
C ALA A 326 -15.69 -1.35 -6.09
N ALA A 327 -16.57 -2.34 -6.23
CA ALA A 327 -18.00 -2.12 -6.39
C ALA A 327 -18.60 -1.44 -5.15
N ALA A 328 -18.37 -2.00 -3.94
CA ALA A 328 -18.88 -1.43 -2.71
C ALA A 328 -18.44 0.03 -2.49
N VAL A 329 -17.19 0.35 -2.80
CA VAL A 329 -16.67 1.72 -2.74
C VAL A 329 -17.42 2.64 -3.71
N LEU A 330 -17.60 2.23 -4.97
CA LEU A 330 -18.26 3.05 -5.98
C LEU A 330 -19.75 3.24 -5.67
N ASP A 331 -20.45 2.19 -5.24
CA ASP A 331 -21.86 2.24 -4.87
C ASP A 331 -22.08 3.17 -3.66
N THR A 332 -21.22 3.07 -2.62
CA THR A 332 -21.28 3.96 -1.46
C THR A 332 -21.05 5.42 -1.85
N LEU A 333 -20.06 5.69 -2.68
CA LEU A 333 -19.76 7.04 -3.13
C LEU A 333 -20.85 7.61 -4.05
N ALA A 334 -21.46 6.78 -4.91
CA ALA A 334 -22.61 7.17 -5.73
C ALA A 334 -23.81 7.54 -4.85
N ALA A 335 -24.10 6.78 -3.78
CA ALA A 335 -25.14 7.12 -2.81
C ALA A 335 -24.89 8.47 -2.12
N LEU A 336 -23.61 8.85 -1.95
CA LEU A 336 -23.18 10.15 -1.45
C LEU A 336 -23.09 11.24 -2.55
N GLN A 337 -23.66 11.00 -3.72
CA GLN A 337 -23.70 11.93 -4.87
C GLN A 337 -22.32 12.23 -5.48
N VAL A 338 -21.37 11.33 -5.38
CA VAL A 338 -20.17 11.37 -6.22
C VAL A 338 -20.52 10.82 -7.60
N ASP A 339 -20.16 11.53 -8.66
CA ASP A 339 -20.33 11.00 -10.01
C ASP A 339 -19.31 9.89 -10.27
N THR A 340 -19.76 8.65 -10.17
CA THR A 340 -18.95 7.45 -10.39
C THR A 340 -19.18 6.79 -11.76
N ALA A 341 -20.09 7.31 -12.58
CA ALA A 341 -20.52 6.67 -13.84
C ALA A 341 -19.36 6.38 -14.81
N ALA A 342 -18.39 7.29 -14.89
CA ALA A 342 -17.19 7.15 -15.73
C ALA A 342 -15.96 6.64 -14.97
N VAL A 343 -16.11 6.24 -13.68
CA VAL A 343 -15.00 5.73 -12.85
C VAL A 343 -14.86 4.23 -13.02
N ARG A 344 -13.64 3.79 -13.23
CA ARG A 344 -13.28 2.37 -13.25
C ARG A 344 -12.17 2.12 -12.23
N LEU A 345 -12.48 1.39 -11.17
CA LEU A 345 -11.52 0.90 -10.19
C LEU A 345 -11.26 -0.58 -10.46
N VAL A 346 -10.01 -0.92 -10.70
CA VAL A 346 -9.56 -2.30 -10.98
C VAL A 346 -8.70 -2.85 -9.85
N ASP A 347 -7.99 -1.95 -9.17
CA ASP A 347 -7.20 -2.22 -7.96
C ASP A 347 -7.36 -1.07 -6.96
N GLY A 348 -6.85 -1.25 -5.75
CA GLY A 348 -6.92 -0.26 -4.68
C GLY A 348 -5.80 0.77 -4.70
N SER A 349 -4.68 0.45 -5.33
CA SER A 349 -3.45 1.23 -5.28
C SER A 349 -3.29 2.23 -6.43
N GLY A 350 -3.92 1.95 -7.57
CA GLY A 350 -3.73 2.69 -8.80
C GLY A 350 -2.51 2.25 -9.61
N LEU A 351 -1.92 1.11 -9.31
CA LEU A 351 -0.82 0.53 -10.09
C LEU A 351 -1.33 0.01 -11.45
N SER A 352 -2.53 -0.52 -11.47
CA SER A 352 -3.18 -0.95 -12.73
C SER A 352 -3.44 0.23 -13.66
N ARG A 353 -2.94 0.12 -14.88
CA ARG A 353 -3.25 1.08 -15.97
C ARG A 353 -4.70 1.00 -16.47
N ARG A 354 -5.46 0.01 -16.00
CA ARG A 354 -6.88 -0.18 -16.31
C ARG A 354 -7.81 0.64 -15.43
N ASN A 355 -7.28 1.27 -14.37
CA ASN A 355 -8.04 2.28 -13.62
C ASN A 355 -8.24 3.51 -14.49
N LEU A 356 -9.47 4.01 -14.53
CA LEU A 356 -9.84 5.21 -15.29
C LEU A 356 -10.70 6.10 -14.41
N VAL A 357 -10.32 7.38 -14.30
CA VAL A 357 -11.02 8.35 -13.45
C VAL A 357 -11.03 9.73 -14.10
N PRO A 358 -12.19 10.37 -14.23
CA PRO A 358 -12.27 11.77 -14.63
C PRO A 358 -11.79 12.72 -13.52
N PRO A 359 -11.13 13.85 -13.84
CA PRO A 359 -10.82 14.91 -12.87
C PRO A 359 -12.05 15.39 -12.08
N ALA A 360 -13.21 15.48 -12.71
CA ALA A 360 -14.47 15.89 -12.07
C ALA A 360 -14.90 14.91 -10.96
N ALA A 361 -14.74 13.59 -11.18
CA ALA A 361 -15.04 12.59 -10.17
C ALA A 361 -14.12 12.71 -8.93
N LEU A 362 -12.82 13.04 -9.13
CA LEU A 362 -11.90 13.29 -8.02
C LEU A 362 -12.28 14.51 -7.19
N THR A 363 -12.64 15.61 -7.84
CA THR A 363 -13.07 16.82 -7.10
C THR A 363 -14.44 16.63 -6.46
N SER A 364 -15.34 15.85 -7.05
CA SER A 364 -16.62 15.47 -6.45
C SER A 364 -16.40 14.64 -5.19
N LEU A 365 -15.54 13.62 -5.25
CA LEU A 365 -15.13 12.82 -4.07
C LEU A 365 -14.54 13.72 -2.97
N LEU A 366 -13.60 14.60 -3.32
CA LEU A 366 -12.96 15.51 -2.36
C LEU A 366 -14.01 16.44 -1.69
N ARG A 367 -14.98 16.96 -2.49
CA ARG A 367 -16.06 17.79 -1.95
C ARG A 367 -16.93 17.01 -0.97
N VAL A 368 -17.35 15.80 -1.33
CA VAL A 368 -18.17 14.95 -0.46
C VAL A 368 -17.42 14.63 0.84
N MET A 369 -16.16 14.22 0.76
CA MET A 369 -15.36 13.91 1.96
C MET A 369 -15.09 15.14 2.85
N HIS A 370 -15.09 16.35 2.29
CA HIS A 370 -15.01 17.59 3.06
C HIS A 370 -16.33 17.92 3.78
N GLN A 371 -17.47 17.52 3.21
CA GLN A 371 -18.81 17.84 3.68
C GLN A 371 -19.47 16.68 4.45
N ILE A 372 -18.84 15.50 4.48
CA ILE A 372 -19.41 14.31 5.16
C ILE A 372 -19.82 14.64 6.59
N GLU A 373 -21.01 14.22 6.99
CA GLU A 373 -21.58 14.53 8.30
C GLU A 373 -20.78 13.96 9.47
N ASP A 374 -20.27 12.73 9.31
CA ASP A 374 -19.44 12.09 10.32
C ASP A 374 -18.11 12.85 10.53
N PRO A 375 -17.93 13.48 11.70
CA PRO A 375 -16.73 14.28 11.97
C PRO A 375 -15.45 13.44 12.09
N ALA A 376 -15.55 12.17 12.50
CA ALA A 376 -14.40 11.28 12.62
C ALA A 376 -13.89 10.87 11.23
N VAL A 377 -14.80 10.47 10.33
CA VAL A 377 -14.46 10.17 8.93
C VAL A 377 -13.87 11.39 8.22
N ARG A 378 -14.51 12.57 8.39
CA ARG A 378 -14.03 13.82 7.79
C ARG A 378 -12.63 14.19 8.27
N ALA A 379 -12.41 14.12 9.59
CA ALA A 379 -11.12 14.45 10.19
C ALA A 379 -10.02 13.47 9.76
N ALA A 380 -10.29 12.16 9.78
CA ALA A 380 -9.36 11.12 9.39
C ALA A 380 -8.95 11.25 7.91
N PHE A 381 -9.92 11.47 7.01
CA PHE A 381 -9.62 11.69 5.58
C PHE A 381 -8.78 12.95 5.36
N ALA A 382 -9.14 14.07 5.98
CA ALA A 382 -8.40 15.32 5.83
C ALA A 382 -6.97 15.23 6.40
N ALA A 383 -6.78 14.54 7.53
CA ALA A 383 -5.48 14.34 8.17
C ALA A 383 -4.56 13.40 7.36
N SER A 384 -5.14 12.47 6.60
CA SER A 384 -4.38 11.50 5.81
C SER A 384 -3.63 12.13 4.62
N LEU A 385 -4.11 13.27 4.09
CA LEU A 385 -3.53 13.90 2.92
C LEU A 385 -2.23 14.63 3.25
N PRO A 386 -1.10 14.30 2.59
CA PRO A 386 0.18 14.97 2.81
C PRO A 386 0.12 16.46 2.51
N ARG A 387 0.85 17.27 3.29
CA ARG A 387 0.94 18.72 3.14
C ARG A 387 2.15 19.13 2.31
N ALA A 388 1.94 20.07 1.42
CA ALA A 388 2.97 20.64 0.55
C ALA A 388 4.16 21.19 1.35
N GLY A 389 5.38 20.76 0.99
CA GLY A 389 6.63 21.19 1.58
C GLY A 389 6.83 20.78 3.05
N GLN A 390 6.11 19.75 3.54
CA GLN A 390 6.16 19.35 4.96
C GLN A 390 6.21 17.84 5.18
N GLU A 391 5.42 17.02 4.45
CA GLU A 391 5.29 15.62 4.78
C GLU A 391 4.97 14.72 3.56
N GLY A 392 5.28 13.45 3.69
CA GLY A 392 4.95 12.39 2.76
C GLY A 392 5.43 12.68 1.33
N THR A 393 4.65 12.28 0.34
CA THR A 393 5.01 12.47 -1.08
C THR A 393 5.05 13.93 -1.53
N LEU A 394 4.63 14.88 -0.68
CA LEU A 394 4.73 16.32 -0.93
C LEU A 394 5.82 17.02 -0.12
N GLU A 395 6.60 16.32 0.69
CA GLU A 395 7.66 16.89 1.55
C GLU A 395 8.62 17.80 0.79
N TYR A 396 9.07 17.36 -0.39
CA TYR A 396 10.03 18.10 -1.24
C TYR A 396 9.34 18.80 -2.43
N ARG A 397 8.01 18.96 -2.41
CA ARG A 397 7.25 19.66 -3.44
C ARG A 397 6.64 20.93 -2.86
N MET A 398 6.59 22.03 -3.65
CA MET A 398 6.01 23.30 -3.21
C MET A 398 6.62 23.76 -1.87
N THR A 399 7.95 23.66 -1.72
CA THR A 399 8.67 23.99 -0.48
C THR A 399 8.74 25.49 -0.20
N ARG A 400 8.29 26.32 -1.14
CA ARG A 400 8.25 27.78 -1.08
C ARG A 400 6.91 28.26 -1.64
N GLY A 401 6.57 29.53 -1.38
CA GLY A 401 5.35 30.16 -1.88
C GLY A 401 4.14 29.96 -0.98
N ARG A 402 2.95 30.30 -1.49
CA ARG A 402 1.68 30.26 -0.76
C ARG A 402 1.09 28.85 -0.65
N ALA A 403 1.50 27.93 -1.53
CA ALA A 403 1.07 26.54 -1.47
C ALA A 403 1.72 25.77 -0.32
N ARG A 404 2.92 26.18 0.14
CA ARG A 404 3.63 25.51 1.25
C ARG A 404 2.78 25.49 2.53
N GLY A 405 2.57 24.29 3.08
CA GLY A 405 1.76 24.06 4.30
C GLY A 405 0.26 24.32 4.13
N ASN A 406 -0.14 25.02 3.07
CA ASN A 406 -1.51 25.34 2.69
C ASN A 406 -2.15 24.23 1.84
N ALA A 407 -1.50 23.85 0.73
CA ALA A 407 -2.01 22.78 -0.10
C ALA A 407 -1.78 21.41 0.55
N ARG A 408 -2.76 20.52 0.40
CA ARG A 408 -2.66 19.11 0.78
C ARG A 408 -3.27 18.24 -0.31
N GLY A 409 -2.68 17.08 -0.58
CA GLY A 409 -3.23 16.26 -1.64
C GLY A 409 -2.47 14.96 -1.90
N LYS A 410 -3.10 14.09 -2.67
CA LYS A 410 -2.56 12.81 -3.10
C LYS A 410 -1.84 12.94 -4.42
N THR A 411 -0.61 12.47 -4.46
CA THR A 411 0.18 12.33 -5.69
C THR A 411 -0.11 10.99 -6.38
N GLY A 412 0.09 10.94 -7.69
CA GLY A 412 0.07 9.70 -8.47
C GLY A 412 1.14 9.75 -9.56
N THR A 413 1.85 8.64 -9.77
CA THR A 413 2.86 8.53 -10.84
C THR A 413 2.92 7.10 -11.36
N LEU A 414 2.76 6.96 -12.66
CA LEU A 414 3.13 5.78 -13.46
C LEU A 414 4.01 6.27 -14.62
N SER A 415 4.62 5.35 -15.37
CA SER A 415 5.26 5.73 -16.64
C SER A 415 4.23 6.43 -17.52
N HIS A 416 4.52 7.65 -17.98
CA HIS A 416 3.66 8.47 -18.82
C HIS A 416 2.32 8.93 -18.20
N ALA A 417 2.13 8.80 -16.88
CA ALA A 417 0.97 9.33 -16.19
C ALA A 417 1.37 9.97 -14.85
N SER A 418 0.86 11.18 -14.60
CA SER A 418 1.08 11.92 -13.36
C SER A 418 -0.23 12.57 -12.91
N ALA A 419 -0.53 12.49 -11.63
CA ALA A 419 -1.73 13.08 -11.04
C ALA A 419 -1.40 13.75 -9.71
N LEU A 420 -2.14 14.81 -9.39
CA LEU A 420 -2.14 15.48 -8.10
C LEU A 420 -3.55 16.02 -7.84
N SER A 421 -4.20 15.55 -6.76
CA SER A 421 -5.55 15.99 -6.40
C SER A 421 -5.62 16.25 -4.91
N GLY A 422 -6.39 17.26 -4.50
CA GLY A 422 -6.48 17.64 -3.10
C GLY A 422 -7.14 18.99 -2.86
N TYR A 423 -6.71 19.67 -1.82
CA TYR A 423 -7.25 20.95 -1.37
C TYR A 423 -6.20 22.05 -1.35
N VAL A 424 -6.62 23.28 -1.62
CA VAL A 424 -5.78 24.46 -1.47
C VAL A 424 -6.63 25.67 -1.10
N THR A 425 -6.17 26.49 -0.15
CA THR A 425 -6.83 27.76 0.21
C THR A 425 -6.27 28.90 -0.64
N THR A 426 -7.16 29.69 -1.23
CA THR A 426 -6.81 30.86 -2.06
C THR A 426 -6.31 32.04 -1.22
N ALA A 427 -5.84 33.10 -1.88
CA ALA A 427 -5.33 34.31 -1.20
C ALA A 427 -6.39 35.03 -0.35
N ASN A 428 -7.69 34.92 -0.71
CA ASN A 428 -8.80 35.50 0.04
C ASN A 428 -9.59 34.49 0.88
N GLY A 429 -8.96 33.34 1.21
CA GLY A 429 -9.48 32.38 2.19
C GLY A 429 -10.52 31.38 1.67
N ARG A 430 -10.78 31.30 0.35
CA ARG A 430 -11.69 30.31 -0.21
C ARG A 430 -10.97 28.95 -0.33
N LEU A 431 -11.61 27.87 0.08
CA LEU A 431 -11.07 26.52 -0.01
C LEU A 431 -11.51 25.88 -1.34
N LEU A 432 -10.54 25.46 -2.13
CA LEU A 432 -10.75 24.79 -3.41
C LEU A 432 -10.38 23.31 -3.30
N ALA A 433 -11.18 22.45 -3.96
CA ALA A 433 -10.76 21.11 -4.36
C ALA A 433 -10.20 21.15 -5.78
N PHE A 434 -9.11 20.45 -6.02
CA PHE A 434 -8.48 20.40 -7.34
C PHE A 434 -8.07 18.96 -7.74
N ALA A 435 -8.13 18.70 -9.06
CA ALA A 435 -7.57 17.50 -9.69
C ALA A 435 -6.80 17.92 -10.94
N LEU A 436 -5.50 17.57 -10.97
CA LEU A 436 -4.56 17.88 -12.05
C LEU A 436 -3.96 16.57 -12.55
N MET A 437 -4.31 16.17 -13.77
CA MET A 437 -3.91 14.90 -14.36
C MET A 437 -3.22 15.14 -15.70
N ALA A 438 -2.09 14.46 -15.94
CA ALA A 438 -1.38 14.46 -17.21
C ALA A 438 -1.08 13.04 -17.62
N ASN A 439 -1.61 12.60 -18.76
CA ASN A 439 -1.33 11.29 -19.34
C ASN A 439 -0.58 11.45 -20.68
N HIS A 440 0.07 10.38 -21.11
CA HIS A 440 0.83 10.28 -22.38
C HIS A 440 1.97 11.29 -22.55
N HIS A 441 2.47 11.85 -21.43
CA HIS A 441 3.65 12.70 -21.48
C HIS A 441 4.91 11.91 -21.82
N THR A 442 5.78 12.47 -22.64
CA THR A 442 7.07 11.86 -23.03
C THR A 442 8.26 12.48 -22.29
N VAL A 443 8.02 13.59 -21.61
CA VAL A 443 9.05 14.24 -20.76
C VAL A 443 9.20 13.50 -19.42
N PRO A 444 10.35 13.67 -18.73
CA PRO A 444 10.52 13.09 -17.39
C PRO A 444 9.43 13.54 -16.42
N ALA A 445 8.92 12.62 -15.60
CA ALA A 445 7.83 12.88 -14.63
C ALA A 445 8.10 14.11 -13.72
N ARG A 446 9.39 14.44 -13.48
CA ARG A 446 9.76 15.63 -12.72
C ARG A 446 9.26 16.92 -13.38
N ARG A 447 9.29 17.01 -14.71
CA ARG A 447 8.81 18.20 -15.45
C ARG A 447 7.30 18.35 -15.28
N VAL A 448 6.54 17.26 -15.36
CA VAL A 448 5.09 17.28 -15.14
C VAL A 448 4.76 17.67 -13.70
N ARG A 449 5.47 17.13 -12.71
CA ARG A 449 5.31 17.51 -11.31
C ARG A 449 5.58 19.00 -11.06
N GLN A 450 6.61 19.56 -11.69
CA GLN A 450 6.88 21.00 -11.61
C GLN A 450 5.73 21.85 -12.18
N ALA A 451 5.13 21.41 -13.29
CA ALA A 451 3.96 22.07 -13.85
C ALA A 451 2.76 21.99 -12.89
N GLN A 452 2.48 20.82 -12.31
CA GLN A 452 1.42 20.67 -11.30
C GLN A 452 1.67 21.57 -10.09
N ASP A 453 2.90 21.66 -9.59
CA ASP A 453 3.27 22.53 -8.46
C ASP A 453 3.03 24.01 -8.79
N ALA A 454 3.39 24.46 -10.00
CA ALA A 454 3.13 25.81 -10.47
C ALA A 454 1.63 26.12 -10.57
N LEU A 455 0.82 25.14 -11.01
CA LEU A 455 -0.63 25.29 -11.07
C LEU A 455 -1.26 25.43 -9.67
N VAL A 456 -0.82 24.59 -8.70
CA VAL A 456 -1.30 24.70 -7.31
C VAL A 456 -0.87 26.02 -6.67
N GLU A 457 0.35 26.49 -6.94
CA GLU A 457 0.83 27.79 -6.45
C GLU A 457 0.00 28.97 -7.05
N GLN A 458 -0.42 28.87 -8.32
CA GLN A 458 -1.33 29.84 -8.92
C GLN A 458 -2.71 29.84 -8.23
N LEU A 459 -3.27 28.67 -7.90
CA LEU A 459 -4.52 28.55 -7.13
C LEU A 459 -4.39 29.16 -5.74
N ALA A 460 -3.27 28.90 -5.04
CA ALA A 460 -3.01 29.48 -3.72
C ALA A 460 -2.89 31.02 -3.74
N ARG A 461 -2.47 31.61 -4.86
CA ARG A 461 -2.37 33.07 -5.07
C ARG A 461 -3.65 33.68 -5.62
N TYR A 462 -4.55 32.88 -6.12
CA TYR A 462 -5.75 33.37 -6.76
C TYR A 462 -6.64 34.11 -5.77
N THR A 463 -7.23 35.22 -6.19
CA THR A 463 -8.25 35.96 -5.47
C THR A 463 -9.56 35.74 -6.23
N MET A 464 -10.46 34.97 -5.66
CA MET A 464 -11.76 34.75 -6.25
C MET A 464 -12.59 36.04 -6.18
N PRO A 465 -13.35 36.37 -7.22
CA PRO A 465 -14.23 37.53 -7.24
C PRO A 465 -15.36 37.43 -6.18
#